data_fbed79b9973cd373183d6da46202dfd4
#
_entry.id   fbed79b9973cd373183d6da46202dfd4
#
_cell.length_a   1.000
_cell.length_b   1.000
_cell.length_c   1.000
_cell.angle_alpha   90.00
_cell.angle_beta   90.00
_cell.angle_gamma   90.00
#
_symmetry.space_group_name_H-M   'P 1'
#
loop_
_entity.id
_entity.type
_entity.pdbx_description
1 polymer ?
#
loop_
_entity_poly.entity_id
_entity_poly.type
_entity_poly.pdbx_seq_one_letter_code
_entity_poly.pdbx_strand_id
1 'polypeptide(L)'
;MYEHSKKSQDLAVRLQRFMDEHIYPNEEAYAHQLKAAENRFAPLPLMDELKLEAKEAGLWNLFVPEEHAEYCDHGGLSFFDYAPLAEIMGRVIWCPEVFNCNAPDTGNMEVFMNYATEAQQREWLDPLLAGDIRSSYAMTEPQVASSDATNVELRIEKAGNEWVLNGHKWFITNAMYERTKILIVMGKSDPENPSRHLQQSQILVPKDTPGVKLVRPLTTLGYDDAPIGHAEIIFENVRVPLDNILLGEGRGFEIAQGRLGPGRMHHCMRLIGAAQRSLELACHRANSRTTFGRLLSKHQSVREDISKCFSEIEMARLLLLKACHKIDTQGVPASVDMIAATKTTIPFLVQKVIDRCMQIHGAGGLTEDYMMAEAYNYARWCRQADGPDQVHQMALGKQIIDRFSG
;
A
#
# COMPACT_ATOMS: atom_id res chain seq x y z
N MET A 1 -23.70 1.64 16.94
CA MET A 1 -23.18 2.45 15.82
C MET A 1 -21.67 2.46 16.00
N TYR A 2 -20.88 2.32 14.95
CA TYR A 2 -19.42 2.37 15.05
C TYR A 2 -19.01 3.81 15.38
N GLU A 3 -18.30 4.00 16.48
CA GLU A 3 -17.77 5.31 16.92
C GLU A 3 -16.27 5.18 17.15
N HIS A 4 -15.50 6.05 16.49
CA HIS A 4 -14.04 6.09 16.66
C HIS A 4 -13.66 6.64 18.02
N SER A 5 -12.52 6.21 18.55
CA SER A 5 -11.99 6.73 19.81
C SER A 5 -11.78 8.23 19.76
N LYS A 6 -11.78 8.88 20.94
CA LYS A 6 -11.48 10.32 21.03
C LYS A 6 -10.09 10.63 20.45
N LYS A 7 -9.11 9.76 20.65
CA LYS A 7 -7.76 9.85 20.06
C LYS A 7 -7.81 9.91 18.53
N SER A 8 -8.53 8.98 17.90
CA SER A 8 -8.69 8.94 16.44
C SER A 8 -9.39 10.20 15.92
N GLN A 9 -10.45 10.65 16.58
CA GLN A 9 -11.18 11.86 16.20
C GLN A 9 -10.28 13.12 16.28
N ASP A 10 -9.50 13.27 17.35
CA ASP A 10 -8.59 14.40 17.53
C ASP A 10 -7.43 14.36 16.48
N LEU A 11 -6.89 13.19 16.20
CA LEU A 11 -5.89 13.02 15.14
C LEU A 11 -6.48 13.33 13.75
N ALA A 12 -7.71 12.91 13.48
CA ALA A 12 -8.39 13.20 12.20
C ALA A 12 -8.58 14.72 11.97
N VAL A 13 -8.97 15.47 13.02
CA VAL A 13 -9.09 16.94 12.95
C VAL A 13 -7.74 17.59 12.67
N ARG A 14 -6.67 17.16 13.35
CA ARG A 14 -5.31 17.67 13.14
C ARG A 14 -4.78 17.33 11.76
N LEU A 15 -5.00 16.09 11.31
CA LEU A 15 -4.60 15.62 10.01
C LEU A 15 -5.33 16.36 8.89
N GLN A 16 -6.65 16.57 9.01
CA GLN A 16 -7.41 17.35 8.02
C GLN A 16 -6.89 18.78 7.92
N ARG A 17 -6.59 19.42 9.06
CA ARG A 17 -5.99 20.76 9.04
C ARG A 17 -4.63 20.76 8.33
N PHE A 18 -3.80 19.76 8.58
CA PHE A 18 -2.51 19.61 7.90
C PHE A 18 -2.71 19.42 6.38
N MET A 19 -3.71 18.64 5.96
CA MET A 19 -4.07 18.51 4.55
C MET A 19 -4.42 19.86 3.93
N ASP A 20 -5.24 20.67 4.62
CA ASP A 20 -5.70 21.96 4.12
C ASP A 20 -4.58 23.00 4.06
N GLU A 21 -3.67 23.02 5.03
CA GLU A 21 -2.61 24.01 5.18
C GLU A 21 -1.32 23.64 4.40
N HIS A 22 -0.99 22.35 4.28
CA HIS A 22 0.33 21.92 3.78
C HIS A 22 0.25 20.97 2.56
N ILE A 23 -0.79 20.15 2.41
CA ILE A 23 -0.85 19.17 1.32
C ILE A 23 -1.50 19.74 0.07
N TYR A 24 -2.77 20.17 0.15
CA TYR A 24 -3.49 20.66 -1.02
C TYR A 24 -2.83 21.88 -1.68
N PRO A 25 -2.28 22.87 -0.95
CA PRO A 25 -1.58 23.98 -1.57
C PRO A 25 -0.29 23.61 -2.29
N ASN A 26 0.30 22.46 -1.94
CA ASN A 26 1.58 22.02 -2.48
C ASN A 26 1.48 20.96 -3.60
N GLU A 27 0.29 20.58 -4.05
CA GLU A 27 0.11 19.57 -5.10
C GLU A 27 0.76 20.00 -6.44
N GLU A 28 0.60 21.27 -6.84
CA GLU A 28 1.23 21.79 -8.05
C GLU A 28 2.76 21.84 -7.90
N ALA A 29 3.27 22.27 -6.75
CA ALA A 29 4.70 22.32 -6.47
C ALA A 29 5.32 20.90 -6.47
N TYR A 30 4.62 19.91 -5.89
CA TYR A 30 5.05 18.51 -5.94
C TYR A 30 5.15 18.01 -7.38
N ALA A 31 4.08 18.17 -8.16
CA ALA A 31 4.06 17.75 -9.57
C ALA A 31 5.17 18.43 -10.39
N HIS A 32 5.41 19.71 -10.14
CA HIS A 32 6.47 20.47 -10.81
C HIS A 32 7.87 19.94 -10.43
N GLN A 33 8.15 19.73 -9.14
CA GLN A 33 9.42 19.15 -8.69
C GLN A 33 9.67 17.77 -9.29
N LEU A 34 8.66 16.89 -9.28
CA LEU A 34 8.76 15.55 -9.84
C LEU A 34 9.01 15.56 -11.35
N LYS A 35 8.38 16.49 -12.08
CA LYS A 35 8.56 16.65 -13.53
C LYS A 35 9.92 17.23 -13.89
N ALA A 36 10.44 18.12 -13.05
CA ALA A 36 11.74 18.77 -13.24
C ALA A 36 12.93 17.93 -12.76
N ALA A 37 12.70 16.86 -11.99
CA ALA A 37 13.76 16.03 -11.45
C ALA A 37 14.53 15.31 -12.57
N GLU A 38 15.86 15.44 -12.57
CA GLU A 38 16.73 14.72 -13.50
C GLU A 38 16.65 13.22 -13.29
N ASN A 39 16.68 12.77 -12.01
CA ASN A 39 16.34 11.43 -11.61
C ASN A 39 14.95 11.42 -10.97
N ARG A 40 13.96 10.85 -11.65
CA ARG A 40 12.57 10.78 -11.17
C ARG A 40 12.40 9.96 -9.87
N PHE A 41 13.38 9.11 -9.53
CA PHE A 41 13.38 8.27 -8.33
C PHE A 41 14.26 8.83 -7.21
N ALA A 42 14.67 10.09 -7.31
CA ALA A 42 15.35 10.82 -6.24
C ALA A 42 14.36 11.39 -5.22
N PRO A 43 14.80 11.62 -3.98
CA PRO A 43 14.02 12.35 -2.99
C PRO A 43 13.67 13.76 -3.47
N LEU A 44 12.43 14.18 -3.22
CA LEU A 44 11.98 15.53 -3.53
C LEU A 44 12.16 16.44 -2.30
N PRO A 45 12.76 17.62 -2.43
CA PRO A 45 12.94 18.56 -1.31
C PRO A 45 11.64 18.88 -0.58
N LEU A 46 10.56 19.15 -1.31
CA LEU A 46 9.25 19.41 -0.72
C LEU A 46 8.75 18.25 0.16
N MET A 47 9.00 17.01 -0.26
CA MET A 47 8.59 15.84 0.54
C MET A 47 9.33 15.81 1.87
N ASP A 48 10.61 16.20 1.89
CA ASP A 48 11.41 16.24 3.12
C ASP A 48 10.95 17.34 4.06
N GLU A 49 10.62 18.52 3.53
CA GLU A 49 10.04 19.62 4.30
C GLU A 49 8.71 19.20 4.95
N LEU A 50 7.79 18.64 4.16
CA LEU A 50 6.49 18.18 4.66
C LEU A 50 6.61 17.07 5.71
N LYS A 51 7.58 16.16 5.59
CA LYS A 51 7.87 15.14 6.61
C LYS A 51 8.31 15.74 7.94
N LEU A 52 9.13 16.78 7.92
CA LEU A 52 9.55 17.49 9.14
C LEU A 52 8.34 18.15 9.81
N GLU A 53 7.51 18.87 9.04
CA GLU A 53 6.28 19.49 9.54
C GLU A 53 5.30 18.45 10.11
N ALA A 54 5.16 17.28 9.46
CA ALA A 54 4.31 16.20 9.95
C ALA A 54 4.80 15.63 11.29
N LYS A 55 6.13 15.48 11.46
CA LYS A 55 6.73 15.07 12.73
C LYS A 55 6.47 16.10 13.84
N GLU A 56 6.69 17.38 13.56
CA GLU A 56 6.43 18.48 14.51
C GLU A 56 4.95 18.58 14.88
N ALA A 57 4.06 18.30 13.92
CA ALA A 57 2.64 18.21 14.16
C ALA A 57 2.20 16.95 14.95
N GLY A 58 3.12 16.01 15.25
CA GLY A 58 2.83 14.73 15.91
C GLY A 58 1.88 13.84 15.08
N LEU A 59 2.06 13.85 13.75
CA LEU A 59 1.28 13.06 12.79
C LEU A 59 2.17 12.01 12.11
N TRP A 60 3.18 11.51 12.79
CA TRP A 60 4.17 10.58 12.27
C TRP A 60 3.87 9.13 12.66
N ASN A 61 4.10 8.18 11.74
CA ASN A 61 3.91 6.74 11.97
C ASN A 61 2.48 6.36 12.42
N LEU A 62 1.46 7.06 11.94
CA LEU A 62 0.05 6.85 12.35
C LEU A 62 -0.47 5.42 12.11
N PHE A 63 0.20 4.63 11.26
CA PHE A 63 -0.15 3.25 10.94
C PHE A 63 0.17 2.25 12.07
N VAL A 64 1.04 2.61 13.03
CA VAL A 64 1.53 1.69 14.07
C VAL A 64 0.37 1.18 14.92
N PRO A 65 0.18 -0.15 15.03
CA PRO A 65 -0.91 -0.74 15.78
C PRO A 65 -0.69 -0.65 17.30
N GLU A 66 -1.76 -0.77 18.09
CA GLU A 66 -1.70 -0.68 19.56
C GLU A 66 -0.76 -1.70 20.21
N GLU A 67 -0.62 -2.89 19.61
CA GLU A 67 0.28 -3.95 20.09
C GLU A 67 1.77 -3.58 19.97
N HIS A 68 2.09 -2.54 19.20
CA HIS A 68 3.43 -2.02 18.96
C HIS A 68 3.54 -0.54 19.36
N ALA A 69 2.79 -0.11 20.36
CA ALA A 69 2.70 1.28 20.82
C ALA A 69 4.06 1.92 21.17
N GLU A 70 5.06 1.11 21.53
CA GLU A 70 6.42 1.54 21.86
C GLU A 70 7.18 2.16 20.68
N TYR A 71 6.73 1.92 19.43
CA TYR A 71 7.36 2.45 18.22
C TYR A 71 6.75 3.77 17.72
N CYS A 72 5.84 4.39 18.47
CA CYS A 72 5.25 5.67 18.08
C CYS A 72 4.78 6.51 19.27
N ASP A 73 4.79 7.84 19.09
CA ASP A 73 4.47 8.79 20.16
C ASP A 73 2.96 8.85 20.51
N HIS A 74 2.10 8.45 19.57
CA HIS A 74 0.64 8.47 19.78
C HIS A 74 0.09 7.23 20.48
N GLY A 75 0.94 6.24 20.84
CA GLY A 75 0.53 5.04 21.58
C GLY A 75 -0.28 4.03 20.77
N GLY A 76 -0.01 3.94 19.47
CA GLY A 76 -0.64 2.99 18.56
C GLY A 76 -2.14 3.26 18.27
N LEU A 77 -2.66 2.64 17.22
CA LEU A 77 -4.07 2.73 16.82
C LEU A 77 -4.60 1.36 16.43
N SER A 78 -5.86 1.08 16.75
CA SER A 78 -6.55 -0.07 16.18
C SER A 78 -6.77 0.13 14.67
N PHE A 79 -7.03 -0.93 13.91
CA PHE A 79 -7.39 -0.82 12.49
C PHE A 79 -8.62 0.07 12.29
N PHE A 80 -9.58 -0.04 13.18
CA PHE A 80 -10.80 0.75 13.14
C PHE A 80 -10.50 2.24 13.32
N ASP A 81 -9.65 2.61 14.27
CA ASP A 81 -9.28 3.99 14.56
C ASP A 81 -8.27 4.57 13.52
N TYR A 82 -7.46 3.75 12.89
CA TYR A 82 -6.57 4.19 11.80
C TYR A 82 -7.33 4.44 10.49
N ALA A 83 -8.45 3.76 10.25
CA ALA A 83 -9.17 3.82 8.98
C ALA A 83 -9.53 5.24 8.51
N PRO A 84 -10.12 6.14 9.35
CA PRO A 84 -10.43 7.51 8.91
C PRO A 84 -9.17 8.34 8.61
N LEU A 85 -8.06 8.09 9.31
CA LEU A 85 -6.80 8.79 9.07
C LEU A 85 -6.20 8.38 7.71
N ALA A 86 -6.19 7.09 7.41
CA ALA A 86 -5.74 6.58 6.13
C ALA A 86 -6.64 7.01 4.97
N GLU A 87 -7.95 7.15 5.19
CA GLU A 87 -8.89 7.73 4.23
C GLU A 87 -8.55 9.20 3.94
N ILE A 88 -8.28 10.02 4.95
CA ILE A 88 -7.87 11.42 4.78
C ILE A 88 -6.56 11.50 3.97
N MET A 89 -5.54 10.74 4.35
CA MET A 89 -4.28 10.70 3.61
C MET A 89 -4.46 10.23 2.16
N GLY A 90 -5.35 9.25 1.94
CA GLY A 90 -5.63 8.69 0.62
C GLY A 90 -6.29 9.65 -0.39
N ARG A 91 -6.72 10.83 0.05
CA ARG A 91 -7.25 11.89 -0.81
C ARG A 91 -6.21 12.45 -1.78
N VAL A 92 -4.92 12.34 -1.45
CA VAL A 92 -3.79 12.67 -2.33
C VAL A 92 -2.87 11.46 -2.40
N ILE A 93 -2.57 10.95 -3.60
CA ILE A 93 -1.93 9.64 -3.82
C ILE A 93 -0.55 9.56 -3.14
N TRP A 94 0.26 10.61 -3.20
CA TRP A 94 1.60 10.66 -2.61
C TRP A 94 1.60 11.03 -1.10
N CYS A 95 0.48 11.54 -0.59
CA CYS A 95 0.40 12.10 0.77
C CYS A 95 0.72 11.11 1.91
N PRO A 96 0.36 9.81 1.86
CA PRO A 96 0.72 8.87 2.93
C PRO A 96 2.23 8.80 3.23
N GLU A 97 3.07 9.10 2.25
CA GLU A 97 4.52 9.20 2.39
C GLU A 97 4.95 10.29 3.38
N VAL A 98 4.22 11.42 3.42
CA VAL A 98 4.50 12.56 4.32
C VAL A 98 4.44 12.14 5.79
N PHE A 99 3.57 11.19 6.12
CA PHE A 99 3.34 10.70 7.47
C PHE A 99 4.02 9.36 7.77
N ASN A 100 4.94 8.91 6.90
CA ASN A 100 5.56 7.59 6.93
C ASN A 100 4.55 6.44 6.97
N CYS A 101 3.41 6.62 6.31
CA CYS A 101 2.28 5.68 6.26
C CYS A 101 2.12 5.05 4.88
N ASN A 102 3.15 5.06 4.03
CA ASN A 102 3.08 4.55 2.66
C ASN A 102 3.48 3.08 2.56
N ALA A 103 2.93 2.39 1.58
CA ALA A 103 3.38 1.04 1.22
C ALA A 103 4.63 1.12 0.30
N PRO A 104 5.54 0.14 0.37
CA PRO A 104 5.49 -1.10 1.15
C PRO A 104 5.99 -0.98 2.59
N ASP A 105 6.49 0.19 3.00
CA ASP A 105 7.23 0.34 4.26
C ASP A 105 6.40 0.05 5.50
N THR A 106 5.12 0.46 5.54
CA THR A 106 4.27 0.12 6.70
C THR A 106 4.22 -1.38 6.94
N GLY A 107 3.95 -2.19 5.90
CA GLY A 107 3.94 -3.64 6.04
C GLY A 107 5.33 -4.25 6.28
N ASN A 108 6.39 -3.63 5.78
CA ASN A 108 7.76 -4.08 6.05
C ASN A 108 8.20 -3.73 7.48
N MET A 109 7.83 -2.56 8.00
CA MET A 109 8.06 -2.21 9.42
C MET A 109 7.31 -3.17 10.35
N GLU A 110 6.06 -3.56 10.04
CA GLU A 110 5.32 -4.60 10.77
C GLU A 110 6.03 -5.97 10.71
N VAL A 111 6.66 -6.33 9.57
CA VAL A 111 7.51 -7.54 9.50
C VAL A 111 8.68 -7.46 10.47
N PHE A 112 9.36 -6.31 10.53
CA PHE A 112 10.46 -6.14 11.48
C PHE A 112 9.98 -6.16 12.94
N MET A 113 8.86 -5.52 13.26
CA MET A 113 8.28 -5.52 14.61
C MET A 113 7.93 -6.93 15.07
N ASN A 114 7.37 -7.77 14.18
CA ASN A 114 6.85 -9.08 14.53
C ASN A 114 7.88 -10.22 14.43
N TYR A 115 8.86 -10.13 13.52
CA TYR A 115 9.67 -11.29 13.11
C TYR A 115 11.17 -11.08 13.14
N ALA A 116 11.65 -9.84 13.28
CA ALA A 116 13.07 -9.54 13.29
C ALA A 116 13.70 -9.69 14.69
N THR A 117 14.98 -10.00 14.72
CA THR A 117 15.77 -9.94 15.94
C THR A 117 16.01 -8.49 16.37
N GLU A 118 16.34 -8.24 17.66
CA GLU A 118 16.69 -6.88 18.12
C GLU A 118 17.82 -6.24 17.31
N ALA A 119 18.81 -7.02 16.87
CA ALA A 119 19.90 -6.51 16.04
C ALA A 119 19.37 -6.03 14.67
N GLN A 120 18.51 -6.82 14.03
CA GLN A 120 17.87 -6.46 12.75
C GLN A 120 16.93 -5.26 12.91
N GLN A 121 16.22 -5.16 14.03
CA GLN A 121 15.36 -3.99 14.34
C GLN A 121 16.20 -2.71 14.48
N ARG A 122 17.28 -2.73 15.23
CA ARG A 122 18.16 -1.56 15.37
C ARG A 122 18.79 -1.14 14.06
N GLU A 123 19.15 -2.10 13.23
CA GLU A 123 19.79 -1.83 11.94
C GLU A 123 18.82 -1.29 10.90
N TRP A 124 17.57 -1.81 10.83
CA TRP A 124 16.65 -1.53 9.75
C TRP A 124 15.33 -0.88 10.18
N LEU A 125 14.72 -1.33 11.31
CA LEU A 125 13.43 -0.77 11.74
C LEU A 125 13.58 0.65 12.28
N ASP A 126 14.59 0.91 13.12
CA ASP A 126 14.78 2.24 13.69
C ASP A 126 14.93 3.33 12.63
N PRO A 127 15.80 3.18 11.59
CA PRO A 127 15.88 4.19 10.53
C PRO A 127 14.66 4.22 9.60
N LEU A 128 13.89 3.13 9.46
CA LEU A 128 12.62 3.13 8.75
C LEU A 128 11.56 3.93 9.51
N LEU A 129 11.44 3.74 10.81
CA LEU A 129 10.55 4.50 11.68
C LEU A 129 10.94 5.99 11.74
N ALA A 130 12.24 6.29 11.72
CA ALA A 130 12.72 7.64 11.60
C ALA A 130 12.44 8.28 10.24
N GLY A 131 12.18 7.46 9.19
CA GLY A 131 11.97 7.91 7.81
C GLY A 131 13.25 8.26 7.07
N ASP A 132 14.40 7.86 7.60
CA ASP A 132 15.74 8.11 7.03
C ASP A 132 16.00 7.23 5.81
N ILE A 133 15.50 6.00 5.85
CA ILE A 133 15.59 5.03 4.77
C ILE A 133 14.20 4.53 4.35
N ARG A 134 14.17 3.79 3.23
CA ARG A 134 12.99 3.08 2.72
C ARG A 134 13.34 1.62 2.50
N SER A 135 12.31 0.81 2.31
CA SER A 135 12.41 -0.63 2.13
C SER A 135 11.61 -1.13 0.93
N SER A 136 11.90 -2.34 0.50
CA SER A 136 11.11 -3.03 -0.54
C SER A 136 10.82 -4.47 -0.14
N TYR A 137 9.73 -5.01 -0.67
CA TYR A 137 9.34 -6.41 -0.49
C TYR A 137 9.43 -7.16 -1.83
N ALA A 138 10.47 -7.98 -1.98
CA ALA A 138 10.81 -8.64 -3.23
C ALA A 138 10.25 -10.08 -3.27
N MET A 139 8.97 -10.21 -3.64
CA MET A 139 8.27 -11.49 -3.70
C MET A 139 7.95 -11.92 -5.13
N THR A 140 7.28 -11.07 -5.91
CA THR A 140 6.72 -11.37 -7.22
C THR A 140 7.79 -11.65 -8.28
N GLU A 141 7.57 -12.67 -9.13
CA GLU A 141 8.48 -13.11 -10.20
C GLU A 141 7.80 -13.10 -11.57
N PRO A 142 8.51 -12.75 -12.66
CA PRO A 142 7.91 -12.70 -14.00
C PRO A 142 7.66 -14.07 -14.62
N GLN A 143 8.39 -15.11 -14.21
CA GLN A 143 8.34 -16.44 -14.84
C GLN A 143 7.24 -17.33 -14.29
N VAL A 144 6.70 -17.02 -13.09
CA VAL A 144 5.72 -17.86 -12.41
C VAL A 144 4.47 -17.07 -12.02
N ALA A 145 3.37 -17.78 -11.81
CA ALA A 145 2.14 -17.22 -11.25
C ALA A 145 2.33 -16.92 -9.75
N SER A 146 2.86 -15.75 -9.42
CA SER A 146 3.18 -15.33 -8.04
C SER A 146 1.95 -15.10 -7.16
N SER A 147 0.74 -15.17 -7.71
CA SER A 147 -0.52 -15.22 -6.95
C SER A 147 -0.61 -16.47 -6.05
N ASP A 148 0.07 -17.55 -6.41
CA ASP A 148 0.40 -18.67 -5.52
C ASP A 148 1.83 -18.46 -4.98
N ALA A 149 1.93 -18.01 -3.74
CA ALA A 149 3.21 -17.72 -3.09
C ALA A 149 4.17 -18.92 -3.02
N THR A 150 3.64 -20.14 -3.14
CA THR A 150 4.46 -21.37 -3.16
C THR A 150 5.15 -21.62 -4.51
N ASN A 151 4.80 -20.85 -5.56
CA ASN A 151 5.42 -20.97 -6.89
C ASN A 151 6.72 -20.18 -7.04
N VAL A 152 7.12 -19.34 -6.09
CA VAL A 152 8.38 -18.58 -6.21
C VAL A 152 9.55 -19.52 -6.52
N GLU A 153 10.45 -19.09 -7.41
CA GLU A 153 11.56 -19.89 -7.92
C GLU A 153 12.93 -19.32 -7.56
N LEU A 154 13.02 -18.05 -7.10
CA LEU A 154 14.28 -17.50 -6.62
C LEU A 154 14.91 -18.45 -5.61
N ARG A 155 16.14 -18.90 -5.88
CA ARG A 155 16.88 -19.85 -5.04
C ARG A 155 17.61 -19.13 -3.92
N ILE A 156 17.53 -19.70 -2.72
CA ILE A 156 18.28 -19.31 -1.55
C ILE A 156 19.06 -20.52 -1.07
N GLU A 157 20.38 -20.48 -1.13
CA GLU A 157 21.25 -21.61 -0.82
C GLU A 157 22.27 -21.22 0.23
N LYS A 158 22.61 -22.16 1.13
CA LYS A 158 23.71 -21.98 2.10
C LYS A 158 25.05 -22.27 1.44
N ALA A 159 26.00 -21.34 1.59
CA ALA A 159 27.38 -21.52 1.15
C ALA A 159 28.34 -21.05 2.25
N GLY A 160 28.79 -21.97 3.11
CA GLY A 160 29.55 -21.66 4.31
C GLY A 160 28.73 -20.86 5.30
N ASN A 161 29.17 -19.65 5.63
CA ASN A 161 28.49 -18.75 6.59
C ASN A 161 27.60 -17.70 5.91
N GLU A 162 27.21 -17.94 4.64
CA GLU A 162 26.42 -16.99 3.85
C GLU A 162 25.20 -17.68 3.22
N TRP A 163 24.17 -16.87 2.99
CA TRP A 163 23.12 -17.16 2.02
C TRP A 163 23.54 -16.66 0.65
N VAL A 164 23.27 -17.45 -0.39
CA VAL A 164 23.48 -17.10 -1.79
C VAL A 164 22.13 -17.07 -2.50
N LEU A 165 21.76 -15.91 -3.06
CA LEU A 165 20.48 -15.71 -3.73
C LEU A 165 20.70 -15.60 -5.25
N ASN A 166 19.90 -16.35 -6.02
CA ASN A 166 19.85 -16.30 -7.47
C ASN A 166 18.40 -16.32 -7.95
N GLY A 167 18.01 -15.36 -8.77
CA GLY A 167 16.66 -15.30 -9.33
C GLY A 167 16.28 -13.94 -9.88
N HIS A 168 14.99 -13.79 -10.22
CA HIS A 168 14.47 -12.65 -10.93
C HIS A 168 13.15 -12.20 -10.27
N LYS A 169 13.06 -10.94 -9.88
CA LYS A 169 11.89 -10.31 -9.25
C LYS A 169 11.40 -9.14 -10.09
N TRP A 170 10.10 -8.87 -10.05
CA TRP A 170 9.51 -7.70 -10.70
C TRP A 170 8.35 -7.12 -9.91
N PHE A 171 7.88 -5.93 -10.29
CA PHE A 171 6.91 -5.14 -9.53
C PHE A 171 7.34 -4.93 -8.07
N ILE A 172 8.64 -4.70 -7.86
CA ILE A 172 9.19 -4.47 -6.52
C ILE A 172 9.11 -2.98 -6.21
N THR A 173 8.06 -2.62 -5.48
CA THR A 173 7.77 -1.23 -5.09
C THR A 173 8.87 -0.65 -4.22
N ASN A 174 9.19 0.62 -4.40
CA ASN A 174 10.27 1.38 -3.77
C ASN A 174 11.70 1.01 -4.23
N ALA A 175 11.94 -0.11 -4.89
CA ALA A 175 13.32 -0.51 -5.16
C ALA A 175 14.07 0.45 -6.09
N MET A 176 13.36 1.24 -6.93
CA MET A 176 13.96 2.33 -7.72
C MET A 176 14.35 3.53 -6.84
N TYR A 177 13.64 3.78 -5.75
CA TYR A 177 13.83 4.97 -4.93
C TYR A 177 15.22 4.98 -4.28
N GLU A 178 15.91 6.11 -4.34
CA GLU A 178 17.29 6.23 -3.86
C GLU A 178 17.44 6.00 -2.34
N ARG A 179 16.40 6.34 -1.57
CA ARG A 179 16.39 6.10 -0.11
C ARG A 179 16.15 4.66 0.28
N THR A 180 15.78 3.79 -0.64
CA THR A 180 15.63 2.36 -0.34
C THR A 180 17.00 1.75 -0.07
N LYS A 181 17.15 1.16 1.12
CA LYS A 181 18.41 0.55 1.58
C LYS A 181 18.29 -0.95 1.82
N ILE A 182 17.09 -1.45 2.08
CA ILE A 182 16.85 -2.85 2.42
C ILE A 182 15.76 -3.47 1.56
N LEU A 183 16.00 -4.68 1.10
CA LEU A 183 15.06 -5.54 0.39
C LEU A 183 14.75 -6.75 1.27
N ILE A 184 13.47 -7.03 1.52
CA ILE A 184 13.00 -8.29 2.11
C ILE A 184 12.74 -9.24 0.95
N VAL A 185 13.62 -10.23 0.75
CA VAL A 185 13.59 -11.10 -0.43
C VAL A 185 13.03 -12.47 -0.07
N MET A 186 11.90 -12.84 -0.68
CA MET A 186 11.31 -14.17 -0.54
C MET A 186 11.80 -15.11 -1.65
N GLY A 187 12.27 -16.29 -1.27
CA GLY A 187 12.72 -17.32 -2.21
C GLY A 187 12.63 -18.73 -1.61
N LYS A 188 12.97 -19.75 -2.39
CA LYS A 188 13.03 -21.16 -1.97
C LYS A 188 14.37 -21.50 -1.36
N SER A 189 14.37 -21.86 -0.08
CA SER A 189 15.54 -22.36 0.65
C SER A 189 15.56 -23.89 0.79
N ASP A 190 14.38 -24.52 0.82
CA ASP A 190 14.22 -25.98 0.93
C ASP A 190 13.17 -26.49 -0.09
N PRO A 191 13.51 -26.58 -1.39
CA PRO A 191 12.55 -26.94 -2.43
C PRO A 191 12.05 -28.40 -2.31
N GLU A 192 12.80 -29.26 -1.62
CA GLU A 192 12.47 -30.68 -1.43
C GLU A 192 11.58 -30.92 -0.20
N ASN A 193 11.28 -29.89 0.58
CA ASN A 193 10.38 -30.00 1.73
C ASN A 193 9.00 -30.52 1.30
N PRO A 194 8.48 -31.58 1.92
CA PRO A 194 7.18 -32.14 1.56
C PRO A 194 6.02 -31.17 1.79
N SER A 195 6.17 -30.20 2.68
CA SER A 195 5.22 -29.11 2.87
C SER A 195 5.58 -27.93 1.99
N ARG A 196 4.77 -27.64 0.97
CA ARG A 196 4.97 -26.51 0.07
C ARG A 196 5.06 -25.16 0.80
N HIS A 197 4.43 -25.03 1.96
CA HIS A 197 4.44 -23.80 2.79
C HIS A 197 5.71 -23.65 3.64
N LEU A 198 6.57 -24.66 3.71
CA LEU A 198 7.84 -24.64 4.43
C LEU A 198 9.06 -24.61 3.47
N GLN A 199 8.83 -24.48 2.17
CA GLN A 199 9.90 -24.39 1.16
C GLN A 199 10.53 -23.00 1.07
N GLN A 200 9.85 -21.95 1.57
CA GLN A 200 10.26 -20.55 1.38
C GLN A 200 10.85 -19.96 2.66
N SER A 201 11.86 -19.11 2.46
CA SER A 201 12.44 -18.24 3.48
C SER A 201 12.43 -16.79 3.03
N GLN A 202 12.60 -15.87 3.98
CA GLN A 202 12.78 -14.45 3.69
C GLN A 202 14.13 -13.98 4.20
N ILE A 203 14.90 -13.33 3.33
CA ILE A 203 16.27 -12.88 3.59
C ILE A 203 16.33 -11.36 3.45
N LEU A 204 16.97 -10.71 4.42
CA LEU A 204 17.28 -9.29 4.37
C LEU A 204 18.49 -9.07 3.46
N VAL A 205 18.30 -8.34 2.38
CA VAL A 205 19.34 -8.03 1.40
C VAL A 205 19.51 -6.52 1.31
N PRO A 206 20.64 -5.96 1.78
CA PRO A 206 20.96 -4.56 1.51
C PRO A 206 20.93 -4.29 0.01
N LYS A 207 20.27 -3.21 -0.43
CA LYS A 207 20.04 -2.92 -1.86
C LYS A 207 21.34 -2.85 -2.68
N ASP A 208 22.41 -2.35 -2.07
CA ASP A 208 23.71 -2.16 -2.73
C ASP A 208 24.62 -3.41 -2.66
N THR A 209 24.09 -4.57 -2.23
CA THR A 209 24.83 -5.82 -2.19
C THR A 209 25.29 -6.22 -3.60
N PRO A 210 26.56 -6.60 -3.80
CA PRO A 210 27.05 -7.07 -5.11
C PRO A 210 26.17 -8.19 -5.66
N GLY A 211 25.78 -8.08 -6.93
CA GLY A 211 24.90 -9.02 -7.59
C GLY A 211 23.42 -8.62 -7.61
N VAL A 212 23.00 -7.63 -6.83
CA VAL A 212 21.68 -7.00 -6.95
C VAL A 212 21.68 -6.03 -8.12
N LYS A 213 20.89 -6.31 -9.15
CA LYS A 213 20.83 -5.52 -10.38
C LYS A 213 19.44 -4.97 -10.60
N LEU A 214 19.26 -3.66 -10.45
CA LEU A 214 18.05 -2.96 -10.87
C LEU A 214 18.06 -2.90 -12.40
N VAL A 215 17.09 -3.55 -13.06
CA VAL A 215 17.03 -3.66 -14.52
C VAL A 215 16.34 -2.45 -15.14
N ARG A 216 15.15 -2.14 -14.67
CA ARG A 216 14.33 -1.01 -15.13
C ARG A 216 13.19 -0.71 -14.18
N PRO A 217 12.62 0.51 -14.24
CA PRO A 217 11.29 0.76 -13.69
C PRO A 217 10.22 0.10 -14.56
N LEU A 218 9.14 -0.32 -13.95
CA LEU A 218 7.94 -0.81 -14.62
C LEU A 218 6.85 0.25 -14.55
N THR A 219 6.05 0.36 -15.60
CA THR A 219 4.91 1.28 -15.65
C THR A 219 3.59 0.53 -15.57
N THR A 220 2.59 1.13 -14.92
CA THR A 220 1.22 0.65 -14.88
C THR A 220 0.31 1.64 -15.59
N LEU A 221 -0.34 1.24 -16.68
CA LEU A 221 -1.13 2.12 -17.55
C LEU A 221 -0.39 3.40 -18.01
N GLY A 222 0.95 3.33 -18.11
CA GLY A 222 1.81 4.44 -18.50
C GLY A 222 2.39 5.25 -17.34
N TYR A 223 1.92 5.07 -16.10
CA TYR A 223 2.48 5.70 -14.90
C TYR A 223 3.68 4.91 -14.37
N ASP A 224 4.76 5.61 -14.05
CA ASP A 224 5.97 5.04 -13.44
C ASP A 224 5.94 5.06 -11.90
N ASP A 225 4.89 5.66 -11.33
CA ASP A 225 4.66 5.82 -9.90
C ASP A 225 5.89 6.42 -9.15
N ALA A 226 6.64 7.28 -9.84
CA ALA A 226 7.79 7.98 -9.25
C ALA A 226 7.35 8.96 -8.13
N PRO A 227 8.17 9.18 -7.10
CA PRO A 227 9.55 8.67 -6.91
C PRO A 227 9.64 7.24 -6.36
N ILE A 228 8.53 6.64 -5.97
CA ILE A 228 8.44 5.29 -5.39
C ILE A 228 8.86 4.24 -6.43
N GLY A 229 8.15 4.17 -7.55
CA GLY A 229 8.41 3.26 -8.68
C GLY A 229 8.25 1.77 -8.35
N HIS A 230 8.22 0.97 -9.40
CA HIS A 230 8.20 -0.49 -9.32
C HIS A 230 9.37 -1.04 -10.12
N ALA A 231 10.30 -1.74 -9.49
CA ALA A 231 11.49 -2.25 -10.15
C ALA A 231 11.35 -3.67 -10.68
N GLU A 232 12.09 -3.94 -11.74
CA GLU A 232 12.52 -5.27 -12.14
C GLU A 232 13.95 -5.47 -11.62
N ILE A 233 14.21 -6.59 -10.89
CA ILE A 233 15.47 -6.86 -10.18
C ILE A 233 15.98 -8.26 -10.52
N ILE A 234 17.26 -8.38 -10.87
CA ILE A 234 17.96 -9.65 -11.00
C ILE A 234 18.93 -9.81 -9.82
N PHE A 235 18.92 -10.99 -9.21
CA PHE A 235 19.84 -11.41 -8.17
C PHE A 235 20.79 -12.42 -8.78
N GLU A 236 22.09 -12.10 -8.85
CA GLU A 236 23.15 -12.97 -9.39
C GLU A 236 24.23 -13.21 -8.34
N ASN A 237 24.23 -14.40 -7.75
CA ASN A 237 25.17 -14.77 -6.69
C ASN A 237 25.24 -13.74 -5.55
N VAL A 238 24.11 -13.18 -5.20
CA VAL A 238 23.98 -12.21 -4.10
C VAL A 238 24.28 -12.92 -2.78
N ARG A 239 25.28 -12.43 -2.04
CA ARG A 239 25.76 -13.05 -0.81
C ARG A 239 25.50 -12.16 0.38
N VAL A 240 24.88 -12.74 1.42
CA VAL A 240 24.61 -12.06 2.70
C VAL A 240 24.84 -13.02 3.87
N PRO A 241 25.18 -12.52 5.06
CA PRO A 241 25.35 -13.33 6.27
C PRO A 241 24.14 -14.23 6.57
N LEU A 242 24.36 -15.36 7.24
CA LEU A 242 23.28 -16.26 7.67
C LEU A 242 22.28 -15.57 8.62
N ASP A 243 22.75 -14.61 9.42
CA ASP A 243 21.92 -13.84 10.37
C ASP A 243 20.91 -12.88 9.66
N ASN A 244 21.01 -12.72 8.33
CA ASN A 244 20.05 -11.93 7.56
C ASN A 244 18.72 -12.66 7.31
N ILE A 245 18.53 -13.85 7.81
CA ILE A 245 17.25 -14.57 7.73
C ILE A 245 16.25 -14.00 8.74
N LEU A 246 14.99 -13.82 8.29
CA LEU A 246 13.89 -13.44 9.17
C LEU A 246 13.23 -14.69 9.76
N LEU A 247 13.01 -14.71 11.08
CA LEU A 247 12.30 -15.74 11.85
C LEU A 247 12.92 -17.14 11.78
N GLY A 248 13.53 -17.52 10.65
CA GLY A 248 14.16 -18.82 10.44
C GLY A 248 13.84 -19.44 9.09
N GLU A 249 14.56 -20.52 8.75
CA GLU A 249 14.42 -21.23 7.49
C GLU A 249 13.05 -21.91 7.39
N GLY A 250 12.43 -21.86 6.20
CA GLY A 250 11.10 -22.40 5.94
C GLY A 250 9.92 -21.57 6.49
N ARG A 251 10.19 -20.40 7.08
CA ARG A 251 9.14 -19.55 7.69
C ARG A 251 8.69 -18.39 6.76
N GLY A 252 9.18 -18.36 5.52
CA GLY A 252 8.90 -17.27 4.59
C GLY A 252 7.43 -17.13 4.21
N PHE A 253 6.69 -18.22 4.07
CA PHE A 253 5.24 -18.20 3.78
C PHE A 253 4.44 -17.60 4.95
N GLU A 254 4.77 -17.98 6.19
CA GLU A 254 4.15 -17.47 7.41
C GLU A 254 4.31 -15.94 7.51
N ILE A 255 5.53 -15.43 7.34
CA ILE A 255 5.81 -13.99 7.34
C ILE A 255 5.00 -13.29 6.25
N ALA A 256 4.95 -13.85 5.04
CA ALA A 256 4.20 -13.27 3.92
C ALA A 256 2.70 -13.14 4.25
N GLN A 257 2.09 -14.15 4.88
CA GLN A 257 0.68 -14.08 5.28
C GLN A 257 0.42 -13.04 6.37
N GLY A 258 1.29 -12.94 7.36
CA GLY A 258 1.21 -11.92 8.42
C GLY A 258 1.28 -10.50 7.88
N ARG A 259 2.21 -10.25 6.93
CA ARG A 259 2.40 -8.94 6.30
C ARG A 259 1.25 -8.50 5.40
N LEU A 260 0.74 -9.41 4.56
CA LEU A 260 -0.20 -9.06 3.50
C LEU A 260 -1.61 -8.74 4.02
N GLY A 261 -1.99 -9.26 5.18
CA GLY A 261 -3.30 -8.99 5.81
C GLY A 261 -3.52 -7.50 6.06
N PRO A 262 -2.70 -6.86 6.91
CA PRO A 262 -2.75 -5.43 7.19
C PRO A 262 -2.60 -4.54 5.95
N GLY A 263 -1.63 -4.82 5.09
CA GLY A 263 -1.38 -4.06 3.87
C GLY A 263 -2.60 -3.95 2.96
N ARG A 264 -3.39 -5.02 2.82
CA ARG A 264 -4.64 -5.03 2.05
C ARG A 264 -5.66 -4.03 2.59
N MET A 265 -5.77 -3.93 3.92
CA MET A 265 -6.69 -3.00 4.57
C MET A 265 -6.26 -1.55 4.36
N HIS A 266 -4.96 -1.24 4.52
CA HIS A 266 -4.41 0.10 4.31
C HIS A 266 -4.64 0.60 2.89
N HIS A 267 -4.49 -0.25 1.86
CA HIS A 267 -4.84 0.11 0.48
C HIS A 267 -6.32 0.43 0.33
N CYS A 268 -7.21 -0.37 0.91
CA CYS A 268 -8.65 -0.13 0.83
C CYS A 268 -9.06 1.18 1.53
N MET A 269 -8.45 1.51 2.67
CA MET A 269 -8.68 2.78 3.38
C MET A 269 -8.33 3.98 2.50
N ARG A 270 -7.11 3.99 1.93
CA ARG A 270 -6.65 5.09 1.06
C ARG A 270 -7.47 5.24 -0.21
N LEU A 271 -7.90 4.12 -0.80
CA LEU A 271 -8.73 4.13 -2.01
C LEU A 271 -10.09 4.81 -1.78
N ILE A 272 -10.71 4.65 -0.62
CA ILE A 272 -11.96 5.34 -0.28
C ILE A 272 -11.73 6.86 -0.28
N GLY A 273 -10.60 7.33 0.27
CA GLY A 273 -10.22 8.73 0.25
C GLY A 273 -10.07 9.30 -1.17
N ALA A 274 -9.42 8.56 -2.06
CA ALA A 274 -9.30 8.93 -3.48
C ALA A 274 -10.67 9.00 -4.18
N ALA A 275 -11.56 8.05 -3.91
CA ALA A 275 -12.93 8.06 -4.44
C ALA A 275 -13.74 9.25 -3.92
N GLN A 276 -13.67 9.53 -2.61
CA GLN A 276 -14.35 10.65 -1.98
C GLN A 276 -13.91 11.98 -2.60
N ARG A 277 -12.61 12.21 -2.75
CA ARG A 277 -12.09 13.42 -3.38
C ARG A 277 -12.50 13.53 -4.85
N SER A 278 -12.48 12.43 -5.58
CA SER A 278 -12.93 12.41 -6.99
C SER A 278 -14.40 12.82 -7.11
N LEU A 279 -15.26 12.37 -6.19
CA LEU A 279 -16.67 12.75 -6.13
C LEU A 279 -16.85 14.25 -5.84
N GLU A 280 -16.09 14.81 -4.90
CA GLU A 280 -16.13 16.24 -4.55
C GLU A 280 -15.72 17.10 -5.75
N LEU A 281 -14.61 16.76 -6.42
CA LEU A 281 -14.17 17.43 -7.65
C LEU A 281 -15.22 17.34 -8.77
N ALA A 282 -15.88 16.18 -8.92
CA ALA A 282 -16.95 16.03 -9.89
C ALA A 282 -18.18 16.90 -9.55
N CYS A 283 -18.51 17.07 -8.28
CA CYS A 283 -19.57 17.98 -7.82
C CYS A 283 -19.23 19.46 -8.11
N HIS A 284 -17.99 19.88 -7.84
CA HIS A 284 -17.50 21.21 -8.20
C HIS A 284 -17.56 21.45 -9.70
N ARG A 285 -17.10 20.48 -10.49
CA ARG A 285 -17.18 20.52 -11.94
C ARG A 285 -18.61 20.64 -12.44
N ALA A 286 -19.52 19.85 -11.89
CA ALA A 286 -20.93 19.86 -12.27
C ALA A 286 -21.63 21.21 -11.98
N ASN A 287 -21.21 21.91 -10.92
CA ASN A 287 -21.73 23.21 -10.53
C ASN A 287 -21.10 24.40 -11.26
N SER A 288 -19.95 24.21 -11.92
CA SER A 288 -19.23 25.28 -12.60
C SER A 288 -19.31 25.20 -14.15
N ARG A 289 -19.70 24.05 -14.72
CA ARG A 289 -19.67 23.84 -16.17
C ARG A 289 -21.08 23.88 -16.79
N THR A 290 -21.24 24.65 -17.85
CA THR A 290 -22.48 24.77 -18.61
C THR A 290 -22.37 24.00 -19.93
N THR A 291 -23.38 23.19 -20.26
CA THR A 291 -23.54 22.52 -21.55
C THR A 291 -25.01 22.49 -21.95
N PHE A 292 -25.28 22.64 -23.26
CA PHE A 292 -26.65 22.74 -23.77
C PHE A 292 -27.52 23.78 -23.06
N GLY A 293 -26.95 24.94 -22.73
CA GLY A 293 -27.62 26.07 -22.10
C GLY A 293 -27.92 25.96 -20.60
N ARG A 294 -27.41 24.91 -19.91
CA ARG A 294 -27.60 24.73 -18.46
C ARG A 294 -26.38 24.08 -17.78
N LEU A 295 -26.25 24.26 -16.44
CA LEU A 295 -25.20 23.63 -15.66
C LEU A 295 -25.27 22.11 -15.77
N LEU A 296 -24.11 21.44 -15.75
CA LEU A 296 -24.01 19.98 -15.70
C LEU A 296 -24.81 19.42 -14.53
N SER A 297 -24.81 20.05 -13.37
CA SER A 297 -25.59 19.68 -12.17
C SER A 297 -27.10 19.69 -12.37
N LYS A 298 -27.60 20.22 -13.49
CA LYS A 298 -29.04 20.21 -13.84
C LYS A 298 -29.42 19.07 -14.78
N HIS A 299 -28.44 18.27 -15.28
CA HIS A 299 -28.72 17.10 -16.09
C HIS A 299 -29.01 15.89 -15.21
N GLN A 300 -30.06 15.12 -15.52
CA GLN A 300 -30.50 14.00 -14.71
C GLN A 300 -29.42 12.89 -14.64
N SER A 301 -28.79 12.56 -15.75
CA SER A 301 -27.74 11.54 -15.81
C SER A 301 -26.55 11.88 -14.88
N VAL A 302 -26.14 13.15 -14.82
CA VAL A 302 -25.06 13.59 -13.91
C VAL A 302 -25.49 13.42 -12.45
N ARG A 303 -26.74 13.77 -12.10
CA ARG A 303 -27.27 13.58 -10.73
C ARG A 303 -27.34 12.10 -10.35
N GLU A 304 -27.73 11.23 -11.29
CA GLU A 304 -27.77 9.79 -11.09
C GLU A 304 -26.38 9.24 -10.84
N ASP A 305 -25.37 9.67 -11.60
CA ASP A 305 -23.99 9.23 -11.43
C ASP A 305 -23.39 9.71 -10.09
N ILE A 306 -23.63 10.96 -9.70
CA ILE A 306 -23.24 11.48 -8.37
C ILE A 306 -23.90 10.66 -7.24
N SER A 307 -25.19 10.35 -7.36
CA SER A 307 -25.90 9.53 -6.37
C SER A 307 -25.33 8.12 -6.26
N LYS A 308 -25.02 7.48 -7.38
CA LYS A 308 -24.37 6.16 -7.42
C LYS A 308 -22.98 6.20 -6.78
N CYS A 309 -22.16 7.21 -7.10
CA CYS A 309 -20.84 7.39 -6.51
C CYS A 309 -20.91 7.51 -5.00
N PHE A 310 -21.79 8.38 -4.49
CA PHE A 310 -22.00 8.53 -3.04
C PHE A 310 -22.37 7.20 -2.38
N SER A 311 -23.37 6.50 -2.92
CA SER A 311 -23.83 5.22 -2.35
C SER A 311 -22.74 4.14 -2.36
N GLU A 312 -21.96 4.04 -3.44
CA GLU A 312 -20.87 3.06 -3.55
C GLU A 312 -19.71 3.38 -2.59
N ILE A 313 -19.40 4.65 -2.34
CA ILE A 313 -18.40 5.07 -1.33
C ILE A 313 -18.87 4.69 0.07
N GLU A 314 -20.15 4.98 0.42
CA GLU A 314 -20.68 4.61 1.73
C GLU A 314 -20.71 3.10 1.95
N MET A 315 -21.11 2.32 0.94
CA MET A 315 -21.06 0.86 1.01
C MET A 315 -19.61 0.35 1.22
N ALA A 316 -18.63 0.92 0.53
CA ALA A 316 -17.21 0.58 0.67
C ALA A 316 -16.71 0.90 2.09
N ARG A 317 -17.03 2.09 2.61
CA ARG A 317 -16.64 2.54 3.95
C ARG A 317 -17.24 1.65 5.05
N LEU A 318 -18.52 1.31 4.97
CA LEU A 318 -19.18 0.44 5.94
C LEU A 318 -18.61 -0.99 5.92
N LEU A 319 -18.31 -1.54 4.72
CA LEU A 319 -17.66 -2.85 4.59
C LEU A 319 -16.26 -2.83 5.22
N LEU A 320 -15.48 -1.78 4.95
CA LEU A 320 -14.15 -1.59 5.52
C LEU A 320 -14.21 -1.52 7.06
N LEU A 321 -15.05 -0.67 7.62
CA LEU A 321 -15.17 -0.49 9.07
C LEU A 321 -15.60 -1.79 9.77
N LYS A 322 -16.50 -2.57 9.16
CA LYS A 322 -16.88 -3.89 9.66
C LYS A 322 -15.69 -4.86 9.67
N ALA A 323 -14.86 -4.83 8.62
CA ALA A 323 -13.66 -5.67 8.55
C ALA A 323 -12.62 -5.25 9.60
N CYS A 324 -12.35 -3.95 9.74
CA CYS A 324 -11.45 -3.41 10.76
C CYS A 324 -11.89 -3.81 12.17
N HIS A 325 -13.17 -3.58 12.52
CA HIS A 325 -13.71 -3.97 13.81
C HIS A 325 -13.55 -5.48 14.08
N LYS A 326 -13.73 -6.33 13.06
CA LYS A 326 -13.53 -7.77 13.21
C LYS A 326 -12.05 -8.10 13.46
N ILE A 327 -11.13 -7.44 12.76
CA ILE A 327 -9.68 -7.61 12.96
C ILE A 327 -9.30 -7.24 14.39
N ASP A 328 -9.75 -6.08 14.87
CA ASP A 328 -9.43 -5.58 16.20
C ASP A 328 -9.99 -6.47 17.34
N THR A 329 -11.15 -7.11 17.11
CA THR A 329 -11.81 -7.92 18.14
C THR A 329 -11.49 -9.41 18.09
N GLN A 330 -11.09 -9.94 16.91
CA GLN A 330 -10.90 -11.39 16.70
C GLN A 330 -9.52 -11.75 16.12
N GLY A 331 -8.73 -10.73 15.75
CA GLY A 331 -7.42 -10.89 15.11
C GLY A 331 -7.50 -11.17 13.60
N VAL A 332 -6.36 -10.97 12.93
CA VAL A 332 -6.21 -11.16 11.48
C VAL A 332 -6.57 -12.59 11.03
N PRO A 333 -6.13 -13.68 11.70
CA PRO A 333 -6.44 -15.04 11.27
C PRO A 333 -7.95 -15.37 11.23
N ALA A 334 -8.73 -14.83 12.18
CA ALA A 334 -10.17 -15.03 12.23
C ALA A 334 -10.95 -14.12 11.27
N SER A 335 -10.27 -13.14 10.64
CA SER A 335 -10.88 -12.09 9.82
C SER A 335 -10.59 -12.23 8.32
N VAL A 336 -9.96 -13.33 7.88
CA VAL A 336 -9.55 -13.53 6.47
C VAL A 336 -10.72 -13.45 5.49
N ASP A 337 -11.93 -13.84 5.90
CA ASP A 337 -13.15 -13.71 5.11
C ASP A 337 -13.51 -12.24 4.85
N MET A 338 -13.46 -11.39 5.89
CA MET A 338 -13.75 -9.97 5.76
C MET A 338 -12.65 -9.21 5.02
N ILE A 339 -11.38 -9.58 5.23
CA ILE A 339 -10.23 -9.04 4.48
C ILE A 339 -10.40 -9.36 2.98
N ALA A 340 -10.74 -10.61 2.65
CA ALA A 340 -10.97 -11.02 1.26
C ALA A 340 -12.16 -10.28 0.62
N ALA A 341 -13.29 -10.18 1.33
CA ALA A 341 -14.45 -9.44 0.86
C ALA A 341 -14.12 -7.96 0.61
N THR A 342 -13.42 -7.32 1.54
CA THR A 342 -13.01 -5.91 1.45
C THR A 342 -12.07 -5.67 0.26
N LYS A 343 -11.03 -6.52 0.15
CA LYS A 343 -10.00 -6.40 -0.90
C LYS A 343 -10.54 -6.59 -2.32
N THR A 344 -11.55 -7.45 -2.50
CA THR A 344 -12.17 -7.67 -3.82
C THR A 344 -13.22 -6.63 -4.17
N THR A 345 -13.90 -6.07 -3.18
CA THR A 345 -15.03 -5.17 -3.39
C THR A 345 -14.57 -3.71 -3.53
N ILE A 346 -13.73 -3.23 -2.62
CA ILE A 346 -13.41 -1.79 -2.53
C ILE A 346 -12.63 -1.29 -3.74
N PRO A 347 -11.51 -1.90 -4.19
CA PRO A 347 -10.80 -1.41 -5.37
C PRO A 347 -11.68 -1.39 -6.62
N PHE A 348 -12.57 -2.39 -6.77
CA PHE A 348 -13.51 -2.44 -7.88
C PHE A 348 -14.56 -1.31 -7.83
N LEU A 349 -15.17 -1.05 -6.65
CA LEU A 349 -16.13 0.05 -6.49
C LEU A 349 -15.46 1.40 -6.70
N VAL A 350 -14.29 1.62 -6.10
CA VAL A 350 -13.52 2.86 -6.25
C VAL A 350 -13.17 3.13 -7.71
N GLN A 351 -12.72 2.11 -8.45
CA GLN A 351 -12.45 2.25 -9.87
C GLN A 351 -13.67 2.73 -10.65
N LYS A 352 -14.86 2.18 -10.35
CA LYS A 352 -16.13 2.62 -10.98
C LYS A 352 -16.52 4.04 -10.59
N VAL A 353 -16.32 4.43 -9.33
CA VAL A 353 -16.59 5.79 -8.87
C VAL A 353 -15.69 6.78 -9.60
N ILE A 354 -14.38 6.52 -9.67
CA ILE A 354 -13.41 7.39 -10.34
C ILE A 354 -13.74 7.49 -11.83
N ASP A 355 -14.08 6.40 -12.51
CA ASP A 355 -14.48 6.37 -13.94
C ASP A 355 -15.66 7.31 -14.21
N ARG A 356 -16.71 7.27 -13.38
CA ARG A 356 -17.85 8.21 -13.51
C ARG A 356 -17.44 9.66 -13.27
N CYS A 357 -16.56 9.89 -12.29
CA CYS A 357 -16.05 11.24 -12.01
C CYS A 357 -15.20 11.78 -13.17
N MET A 358 -14.36 10.94 -13.79
CA MET A 358 -13.62 11.26 -15.01
C MET A 358 -14.58 11.62 -16.14
N GLN A 359 -15.66 10.85 -16.33
CA GLN A 359 -16.68 11.11 -17.36
C GLN A 359 -17.36 12.47 -17.17
N ILE A 360 -17.66 12.87 -15.92
CA ILE A 360 -18.24 14.19 -15.60
C ILE A 360 -17.26 15.33 -15.93
N HIS A 361 -15.94 15.08 -15.79
CA HIS A 361 -14.90 16.06 -16.16
C HIS A 361 -14.69 16.16 -17.66
N GLY A 362 -15.14 15.18 -18.44
CA GLY A 362 -14.87 15.07 -19.88
C GLY A 362 -13.38 14.79 -20.12
N ALA A 363 -12.83 15.28 -21.23
CA ALA A 363 -11.41 15.06 -21.57
C ALA A 363 -10.44 15.51 -20.48
N GLY A 364 -10.76 16.55 -19.70
CA GLY A 364 -9.96 16.99 -18.56
C GLY A 364 -9.74 15.90 -17.50
N GLY A 365 -10.72 15.01 -17.27
CA GLY A 365 -10.58 13.89 -16.36
C GLY A 365 -9.54 12.84 -16.75
N LEU A 366 -9.02 12.90 -17.99
CA LEU A 366 -7.97 12.01 -18.51
C LEU A 366 -6.57 12.63 -18.44
N THR A 367 -6.48 13.90 -18.01
CA THR A 367 -5.22 14.66 -17.98
C THR A 367 -4.62 14.69 -16.58
N GLU A 368 -3.37 15.15 -16.50
CA GLU A 368 -2.65 15.39 -15.24
C GLU A 368 -3.20 16.59 -14.45
N ASP A 369 -4.10 17.41 -15.05
CA ASP A 369 -4.72 18.56 -14.38
C ASP A 369 -5.63 18.14 -13.21
N TYR A 370 -6.01 16.88 -13.17
CA TYR A 370 -6.80 16.27 -12.10
C TYR A 370 -6.19 14.94 -11.67
N MET A 371 -6.26 14.64 -10.40
CA MET A 371 -5.73 13.40 -9.81
C MET A 371 -6.38 12.11 -10.30
N MET A 372 -7.48 12.20 -11.07
CA MET A 372 -8.38 11.05 -11.32
C MET A 372 -7.75 9.96 -12.18
N ALA A 373 -6.95 10.31 -13.18
CA ALA A 373 -6.30 9.32 -14.04
C ALA A 373 -5.28 8.48 -13.24
N GLU A 374 -4.48 9.12 -12.39
CA GLU A 374 -3.56 8.46 -11.48
C GLU A 374 -4.30 7.62 -10.43
N ALA A 375 -5.36 8.16 -9.82
CA ALA A 375 -6.19 7.45 -8.86
C ALA A 375 -6.91 6.23 -9.48
N TYR A 376 -7.34 6.33 -10.76
CA TYR A 376 -7.88 5.20 -11.52
C TYR A 376 -6.83 4.12 -11.73
N ASN A 377 -5.60 4.50 -12.11
CA ASN A 377 -4.47 3.58 -12.22
C ASN A 377 -4.22 2.87 -10.89
N TYR A 378 -4.14 3.62 -9.79
CA TYR A 378 -3.96 3.09 -8.44
C TYR A 378 -5.06 2.08 -8.08
N ALA A 379 -6.33 2.43 -8.24
CA ALA A 379 -7.45 1.53 -7.98
C ALA A 379 -7.40 0.27 -8.87
N ARG A 380 -6.95 0.41 -10.12
CA ARG A 380 -6.84 -0.72 -11.07
C ARG A 380 -5.74 -1.70 -10.70
N TRP A 381 -4.55 -1.22 -10.36
CA TRP A 381 -3.48 -2.14 -9.99
C TRP A 381 -3.66 -2.72 -8.57
N CYS A 382 -4.35 -2.03 -7.66
CA CYS A 382 -4.77 -2.60 -6.37
C CYS A 382 -5.63 -3.87 -6.50
N ARG A 383 -6.25 -4.12 -7.65
CA ARG A 383 -6.95 -5.38 -7.95
C ARG A 383 -6.02 -6.55 -8.29
N GLN A 384 -4.71 -6.28 -8.45
CA GLN A 384 -3.67 -7.28 -8.71
C GLN A 384 -2.72 -7.41 -7.52
N ALA A 385 -2.30 -6.27 -6.93
CA ALA A 385 -1.37 -6.23 -5.81
C ALA A 385 -1.92 -6.95 -4.59
N ASP A 386 -1.06 -7.55 -3.77
CA ASP A 386 -1.40 -8.30 -2.55
C ASP A 386 -2.41 -9.44 -2.77
N GLY A 387 -2.40 -10.02 -3.95
CA GLY A 387 -3.30 -11.06 -4.44
C GLY A 387 -4.42 -10.51 -5.34
N PRO A 388 -4.59 -11.08 -6.55
CA PRO A 388 -5.63 -10.67 -7.47
C PRO A 388 -7.04 -11.02 -6.96
N ASP A 389 -8.06 -10.30 -7.47
CA ASP A 389 -9.46 -10.48 -7.10
C ASP A 389 -9.87 -11.96 -7.04
N GLN A 390 -9.47 -12.77 -8.04
CA GLN A 390 -9.87 -14.18 -8.17
C GLN A 390 -9.33 -15.06 -7.04
N VAL A 391 -8.13 -14.81 -6.54
CA VAL A 391 -7.55 -15.56 -5.40
C VAL A 391 -8.38 -15.35 -4.15
N HIS A 392 -8.72 -14.09 -3.85
CA HIS A 392 -9.54 -13.76 -2.69
C HIS A 392 -10.98 -14.27 -2.84
N GLN A 393 -11.58 -14.13 -4.03
CA GLN A 393 -12.94 -14.60 -4.30
C GLN A 393 -13.03 -16.13 -4.18
N MET A 394 -12.05 -16.87 -4.72
CA MET A 394 -11.98 -18.33 -4.61
C MET A 394 -11.88 -18.76 -3.13
N ALA A 395 -10.97 -18.15 -2.37
CA ALA A 395 -10.79 -18.48 -0.96
C ALA A 395 -12.04 -18.15 -0.13
N LEU A 396 -12.62 -16.97 -0.33
CA LEU A 396 -13.85 -16.55 0.35
C LEU A 396 -15.04 -17.43 -0.02
N GLY A 397 -15.23 -17.72 -1.31
CA GLY A 397 -16.30 -18.61 -1.78
C GLY A 397 -16.23 -19.99 -1.15
N LYS A 398 -15.01 -20.57 -1.10
CA LYS A 398 -14.78 -21.86 -0.41
C LYS A 398 -15.16 -21.79 1.06
N GLN A 399 -14.68 -20.79 1.80
CA GLN A 399 -15.00 -20.62 3.22
C GLN A 399 -16.50 -20.51 3.49
N ILE A 400 -17.23 -19.80 2.62
CA ILE A 400 -18.70 -19.67 2.76
C ILE A 400 -19.37 -21.01 2.51
N ILE A 401 -19.00 -21.73 1.45
CA ILE A 401 -19.57 -23.06 1.13
C ILE A 401 -19.30 -24.05 2.28
N ASP A 402 -18.07 -24.07 2.80
CA ASP A 402 -17.69 -24.99 3.89
C ASP A 402 -18.51 -24.79 5.18
N ARG A 403 -19.07 -23.60 5.43
CA ARG A 403 -19.97 -23.32 6.57
C ARG A 403 -21.30 -24.08 6.49
N PHE A 404 -21.67 -24.53 5.29
CA PHE A 404 -22.91 -25.24 5.02
C PHE A 404 -22.70 -26.70 4.58
N SER A 405 -21.45 -27.19 4.57
CA SER A 405 -21.14 -28.60 4.41
C SER A 405 -21.28 -29.27 5.78
N GLY A 406 -22.36 -30.01 5.97
CA GLY A 406 -22.70 -30.73 7.19
C GLY A 406 -21.72 -31.83 7.54
#